data_dfa8a51c97fc52dc9b9dabf104f7cae8
#
_entry.id   dfa8a51c97fc52dc9b9dabf104f7cae8
#
_cell.length_a   1.000
_cell.length_b   1.000
_cell.length_c   1.000
_cell.angle_alpha   90.00
_cell.angle_beta   90.00
_cell.angle_gamma   90.00
#
_symmetry.space_group_name_H-M   'P 1'
#
loop_
_entity.id
_entity.type
_entity.pdbx_description
1 polymer ?
#
loop_
_entity_poly.entity_id
_entity_poly.type
_entity_poly.pdbx_seq_one_letter_code
_entity_poly.pdbx_strand_id
1 'polypeptide(L)'
;MHQISEHLGDFDCWFSQLFPDTTFLKAIIKYTRLADGTVLANPLKNKSENYLQQHGLQIDYEGNKNRYDLVVFCTDMVVADKFKQTKTIWVQEGMIDKRTILTGIVKELGLPPYFSGDTSLNGSTNICDIYCTASEGYKNHFAANGTDPAKLIVTGIPNYDNQRQYLDNDFPFRNYVMVATTDMRETYRFENRPAFIKKAVKIANGRQMLFKLHPNERVDRAQAEIRKYAPAGTLVYHTGNTNHMIANCSELITQYSTVVYTGIALGKKVHSYFDVEELKKLSPIQNGGASAKNIARICKSYINFGGKKEKFLSQFTFQPEVTPYPEVQYA
;
A
#
# COMPACT_ATOMS: atom_id res chain seq x y z
N MET A 1 3.34 -9.39 -2.62
CA MET A 1 4.31 -10.23 -3.39
C MET A 1 4.12 -11.72 -3.12
N HIS A 2 4.01 -12.17 -1.88
CA HIS A 2 3.80 -13.59 -1.55
C HIS A 2 2.57 -14.18 -2.26
N GLN A 3 1.39 -13.56 -2.16
CA GLN A 3 0.18 -14.01 -2.88
C GLN A 3 0.38 -14.12 -4.41
N ILE A 4 1.22 -13.28 -5.01
CA ILE A 4 1.51 -13.37 -6.44
C ILE A 4 2.34 -14.63 -6.73
N SER A 5 3.32 -14.95 -5.90
CA SER A 5 4.16 -16.14 -6.08
C SER A 5 3.40 -17.45 -5.92
N GLU A 6 2.32 -17.49 -5.13
CA GLU A 6 1.43 -18.66 -5.01
C GLU A 6 0.79 -19.06 -6.36
N HIS A 7 0.67 -18.12 -7.30
CA HIS A 7 0.18 -18.34 -8.66
C HIS A 7 1.31 -18.58 -9.69
N LEU A 8 2.57 -18.65 -9.24
CA LEU A 8 3.76 -18.84 -10.07
C LEU A 8 4.46 -20.19 -9.81
N GLY A 9 3.71 -21.23 -9.45
CA GLY A 9 4.25 -22.53 -9.05
C GLY A 9 5.14 -23.23 -10.09
N ASP A 10 5.12 -22.78 -11.36
CA ASP A 10 6.00 -23.27 -12.43
C ASP A 10 7.38 -22.56 -12.46
N PHE A 11 7.62 -21.61 -11.54
CA PHE A 11 8.80 -20.79 -11.48
C PHE A 11 9.44 -20.80 -10.09
N ASP A 12 10.76 -20.73 -10.03
CA ASP A 12 11.49 -20.55 -8.78
C ASP A 12 11.40 -19.10 -8.31
N CYS A 13 10.57 -18.85 -7.31
CA CYS A 13 10.35 -17.53 -6.74
C CYS A 13 11.27 -17.28 -5.56
N TRP A 14 12.10 -16.24 -5.65
CA TRP A 14 13.01 -15.79 -4.60
C TRP A 14 12.62 -14.41 -4.09
N PHE A 15 12.81 -14.17 -2.81
CA PHE A 15 12.41 -12.94 -2.16
C PHE A 15 13.61 -12.20 -1.59
N SER A 16 13.57 -10.89 -1.69
CA SER A 16 14.47 -9.98 -0.98
C SER A 16 13.69 -8.86 -0.36
N GLN A 17 14.16 -8.40 0.79
CA GLN A 17 13.73 -7.12 1.34
C GLN A 17 14.22 -6.00 0.42
N LEU A 18 13.58 -4.82 0.52
CA LEU A 18 14.10 -3.62 -0.13
C LEU A 18 15.52 -3.33 0.37
N PHE A 19 16.43 -3.06 -0.54
CA PHE A 19 17.82 -2.77 -0.22
C PHE A 19 18.36 -1.60 -1.06
N PRO A 20 19.24 -0.78 -0.49
CA PRO A 20 19.94 0.27 -1.23
C PRO A 20 21.06 -0.33 -2.06
N ASP A 21 21.19 0.09 -3.32
CA ASP A 21 22.29 -0.33 -4.19
C ASP A 21 23.50 0.62 -4.13
N THR A 22 23.25 1.89 -3.84
CA THR A 22 24.32 2.89 -3.84
C THR A 22 25.08 2.92 -2.50
N THR A 23 26.40 3.10 -2.58
CA THR A 23 27.27 3.28 -1.40
C THR A 23 26.80 4.45 -0.54
N PHE A 24 26.26 5.51 -1.17
CA PHE A 24 25.72 6.68 -0.50
C PHE A 24 24.52 6.34 0.39
N LEU A 25 23.50 5.63 -0.15
CA LEU A 25 22.34 5.20 0.64
C LEU A 25 22.72 4.20 1.73
N LYS A 26 23.63 3.27 1.44
CA LYS A 26 24.17 2.34 2.45
C LYS A 26 24.84 3.11 3.60
N ALA A 27 25.59 4.17 3.30
CA ALA A 27 26.21 5.02 4.31
C ALA A 27 25.17 5.82 5.12
N ILE A 28 24.16 6.41 4.47
CA ILE A 28 23.07 7.12 5.18
C ILE A 28 22.38 6.20 6.18
N ILE A 29 21.98 5.01 5.74
CA ILE A 29 21.28 4.03 6.59
C ILE A 29 22.17 3.57 7.76
N LYS A 30 23.46 3.40 7.51
CA LYS A 30 24.41 2.90 8.52
C LYS A 30 24.82 3.94 9.55
N TYR A 31 25.01 5.19 9.13
CA TYR A 31 25.64 6.23 9.95
C TYR A 31 24.71 7.35 10.38
N THR A 32 23.46 7.36 9.91
CA THR A 32 22.48 8.39 10.27
C THR A 32 21.15 7.77 10.71
N ARG A 33 20.28 8.58 11.33
CA ARG A 33 18.90 8.21 11.63
C ARG A 33 17.90 8.68 10.58
N LEU A 34 18.36 9.15 9.44
CA LEU A 34 17.48 9.67 8.38
C LEU A 34 16.59 8.61 7.76
N ALA A 35 17.00 7.34 7.85
CA ALA A 35 16.21 6.21 7.38
C ALA A 35 15.25 5.65 8.45
N ASP A 36 15.33 6.11 9.70
CA ASP A 36 14.44 5.68 10.78
C ASP A 36 12.98 6.00 10.41
N GLY A 37 12.10 5.02 10.53
CA GLY A 37 10.70 5.15 10.11
C GLY A 37 10.44 4.83 8.62
N THR A 38 11.49 4.59 7.82
CA THR A 38 11.34 4.10 6.44
C THR A 38 11.39 2.57 6.37
N VAL A 39 10.98 2.00 5.23
CA VAL A 39 11.08 0.56 4.96
C VAL A 39 12.52 0.03 4.91
N LEU A 40 13.51 0.92 4.85
CA LEU A 40 14.94 0.59 4.89
C LEU A 40 15.48 0.47 6.32
N ALA A 41 14.70 0.87 7.34
CA ALA A 41 15.10 0.80 8.74
C ALA A 41 15.06 -0.62 9.29
N ASN A 42 15.98 -0.94 10.21
CA ASN A 42 16.12 -2.27 10.80
C ASN A 42 14.83 -2.88 11.38
N PRO A 43 13.95 -2.16 12.10
CA PRO A 43 12.74 -2.77 12.65
C PRO A 43 11.79 -3.34 11.60
N LEU A 44 11.61 -2.65 10.46
CA LEU A 44 10.77 -3.12 9.36
C LEU A 44 11.45 -4.20 8.55
N LYS A 45 12.77 -4.10 8.38
CA LYS A 45 13.58 -5.13 7.76
C LYS A 45 13.47 -6.47 8.52
N ASN A 46 13.60 -6.45 9.85
CA ASN A 46 13.47 -7.65 10.68
C ASN A 46 12.06 -8.24 10.63
N LYS A 47 11.01 -7.41 10.62
CA LYS A 47 9.63 -7.90 10.44
C LYS A 47 9.44 -8.59 9.10
N SER A 48 9.99 -8.01 8.03
CA SER A 48 9.95 -8.62 6.69
C SER A 48 10.69 -9.94 6.66
N GLU A 49 11.88 -10.02 7.25
CA GLU A 49 12.66 -11.25 7.32
C GLU A 49 11.93 -12.36 8.09
N ASN A 50 11.40 -12.03 9.27
CA ASN A 50 10.62 -12.97 10.07
C ASN A 50 9.41 -13.51 9.28
N TYR A 51 8.72 -12.63 8.52
CA TYR A 51 7.60 -13.04 7.66
C TYR A 51 8.05 -14.04 6.59
N LEU A 52 9.14 -13.74 5.87
CA LEU A 52 9.66 -14.62 4.82
C LEU A 52 10.05 -15.99 5.38
N GLN A 53 10.71 -16.02 6.54
CA GLN A 53 11.12 -17.27 7.22
C GLN A 53 9.91 -18.07 7.72
N GLN A 54 8.94 -17.42 8.38
CA GLN A 54 7.73 -18.06 8.88
C GLN A 54 6.89 -18.73 7.79
N HIS A 55 6.93 -18.19 6.57
CA HIS A 55 6.21 -18.75 5.42
C HIS A 55 7.07 -19.70 4.56
N GLY A 56 8.29 -20.01 4.98
CA GLY A 56 9.18 -20.91 4.25
C GLY A 56 9.57 -20.41 2.86
N LEU A 57 9.58 -19.08 2.63
CA LEU A 57 9.87 -18.51 1.33
C LEU A 57 11.37 -18.51 1.04
N GLN A 58 11.75 -18.78 -0.20
CA GLN A 58 13.16 -18.76 -0.61
C GLN A 58 13.72 -17.33 -0.57
N ILE A 59 14.81 -17.13 0.15
CA ILE A 59 15.40 -15.80 0.36
C ILE A 59 16.74 -15.68 -0.37
N ASP A 60 16.85 -14.64 -1.19
CA ASP A 60 18.10 -14.18 -1.79
C ASP A 60 18.32 -12.71 -1.45
N TYR A 61 19.11 -12.47 -0.39
CA TYR A 61 19.41 -11.11 0.05
C TYR A 61 20.10 -10.32 -1.06
N GLU A 62 19.51 -9.15 -1.34
CA GLU A 62 19.97 -8.27 -2.40
C GLU A 62 20.00 -8.93 -3.80
N GLY A 63 19.44 -10.13 -4.00
CA GLY A 63 19.47 -10.84 -5.27
C GLY A 63 20.88 -11.18 -5.74
N ASN A 64 21.73 -11.72 -4.86
CA ASN A 64 23.14 -12.01 -5.13
C ASN A 64 23.43 -13.48 -5.46
N LYS A 65 22.48 -14.39 -5.15
CA LYS A 65 22.69 -15.83 -5.35
C LYS A 65 22.41 -16.29 -6.78
N ASN A 66 21.41 -15.66 -7.41
CA ASN A 66 20.89 -16.14 -8.69
C ASN A 66 20.89 -15.06 -9.76
N ARG A 67 20.74 -15.49 -11.03
CA ARG A 67 20.33 -14.62 -12.14
C ARG A 67 18.82 -14.77 -12.33
N TYR A 68 18.14 -13.68 -12.57
CA TYR A 68 16.68 -13.65 -12.65
C TYR A 68 16.21 -13.32 -14.06
N ASP A 69 15.19 -14.04 -14.54
CA ASP A 69 14.52 -13.75 -15.82
C ASP A 69 13.55 -12.58 -15.69
N LEU A 70 13.00 -12.39 -14.49
CA LEU A 70 12.08 -11.31 -14.15
C LEU A 70 12.29 -10.86 -12.70
N VAL A 71 12.23 -9.56 -12.45
CA VAL A 71 12.21 -8.99 -11.10
C VAL A 71 10.93 -8.18 -10.91
N VAL A 72 10.23 -8.42 -9.79
CA VAL A 72 9.00 -7.72 -9.45
C VAL A 72 9.24 -6.81 -8.25
N PHE A 73 8.95 -5.53 -8.43
CA PHE A 73 9.18 -4.48 -7.43
C PHE A 73 7.85 -3.93 -6.89
N CYS A 74 7.82 -3.55 -5.61
CA CYS A 74 6.75 -2.71 -5.05
C CYS A 74 7.15 -1.23 -4.98
N THR A 75 8.41 -0.90 -5.26
CA THR A 75 8.86 0.48 -5.42
C THR A 75 9.88 0.56 -6.55
N ASP A 76 9.75 1.60 -7.38
CA ASP A 76 10.69 1.93 -8.44
C ASP A 76 11.59 3.12 -8.06
N MET A 77 11.49 3.59 -6.82
CA MET A 77 12.30 4.69 -6.31
C MET A 77 13.75 4.27 -6.01
N VAL A 78 13.95 2.99 -5.72
CA VAL A 78 15.26 2.37 -5.46
C VAL A 78 15.32 1.05 -6.22
N VAL A 79 15.89 1.08 -7.41
CA VAL A 79 16.08 -0.11 -8.26
C VAL A 79 17.58 -0.32 -8.49
N ALA A 80 18.08 -1.47 -8.08
CA ALA A 80 19.49 -1.79 -8.19
C ALA A 80 19.93 -1.87 -9.66
N ASP A 81 21.09 -1.30 -9.98
CA ASP A 81 21.61 -1.21 -11.36
C ASP A 81 21.70 -2.58 -12.05
N LYS A 82 22.04 -3.62 -11.30
CA LYS A 82 22.12 -5.00 -11.82
C LYS A 82 20.80 -5.53 -12.40
N PHE A 83 19.65 -4.97 -11.99
CA PHE A 83 18.34 -5.37 -12.49
C PHE A 83 17.84 -4.54 -13.68
N LYS A 84 18.53 -3.45 -14.05
CA LYS A 84 18.13 -2.59 -15.18
C LYS A 84 18.15 -3.29 -16.54
N GLN A 85 18.89 -4.40 -16.66
CA GLN A 85 18.96 -5.22 -17.87
C GLN A 85 18.03 -6.46 -17.81
N THR A 86 17.38 -6.69 -16.67
CA THR A 86 16.44 -7.78 -16.46
C THR A 86 15.02 -7.28 -16.78
N LYS A 87 14.13 -8.17 -17.17
CA LYS A 87 12.70 -7.85 -17.26
C LYS A 87 12.17 -7.39 -15.90
N THR A 88 11.40 -6.31 -15.87
CA THR A 88 10.96 -5.71 -14.63
C THR A 88 9.48 -5.39 -14.63
N ILE A 89 8.81 -5.71 -13.52
CA ILE A 89 7.41 -5.34 -13.27
C ILE A 89 7.34 -4.59 -11.94
N TRP A 90 6.67 -3.46 -11.95
CA TRP A 90 6.30 -2.76 -10.73
C TRP A 90 4.84 -3.06 -10.36
N VAL A 91 4.59 -3.28 -9.06
CA VAL A 91 3.24 -3.55 -8.53
C VAL A 91 2.92 -2.51 -7.48
N GLN A 92 1.83 -1.80 -7.65
CA GLN A 92 1.33 -0.86 -6.66
C GLN A 92 0.94 -1.59 -5.36
N GLU A 93 1.35 -1.07 -4.21
CA GLU A 93 1.01 -1.66 -2.90
C GLU A 93 -0.15 -0.95 -2.20
N GLY A 94 -0.33 0.34 -2.44
CA GLY A 94 -1.32 1.14 -1.75
C GLY A 94 -1.42 2.56 -2.28
N MET A 95 -1.76 3.49 -1.39
CA MET A 95 -1.86 4.91 -1.70
C MET A 95 -0.48 5.51 -2.00
N ILE A 96 -0.45 6.43 -2.95
CA ILE A 96 0.73 7.23 -3.27
C ILE A 96 0.52 8.64 -2.71
N ASP A 97 1.55 9.20 -2.12
CA ASP A 97 1.51 10.57 -1.59
C ASP A 97 1.29 11.60 -2.70
N LYS A 98 0.67 12.71 -2.34
CA LYS A 98 0.53 13.85 -3.27
C LYS A 98 1.90 14.48 -3.52
N ARG A 99 2.12 14.93 -4.74
CA ARG A 99 3.33 15.67 -5.10
C ARG A 99 3.43 16.97 -4.32
N THR A 100 4.63 17.24 -3.86
CA THR A 100 5.02 18.47 -3.16
C THR A 100 5.93 19.33 -4.06
N ILE A 101 6.26 20.53 -3.63
CA ILE A 101 7.26 21.37 -4.30
C ILE A 101 8.61 20.65 -4.37
N LEU A 102 9.00 19.95 -3.29
CA LEU A 102 10.23 19.16 -3.25
C LEU A 102 10.24 18.06 -4.30
N THR A 103 9.12 17.36 -4.48
CA THR A 103 8.94 16.36 -5.55
C THR A 103 9.20 16.94 -6.94
N GLY A 104 8.70 18.16 -7.19
CA GLY A 104 8.95 18.90 -8.44
C GLY A 104 10.44 19.18 -8.65
N ILE A 105 11.11 19.71 -7.64
CA ILE A 105 12.55 20.01 -7.68
C ILE A 105 13.38 18.75 -7.95
N VAL A 106 13.09 17.64 -7.25
CA VAL A 106 13.79 16.35 -7.43
C VAL A 106 13.66 15.88 -8.88
N LYS A 107 12.47 16.00 -9.46
CA LYS A 107 12.22 15.58 -10.85
C LYS A 107 12.90 16.50 -11.88
N GLU A 108 12.81 17.81 -11.70
CA GLU A 108 13.42 18.79 -12.62
C GLU A 108 14.95 18.72 -12.65
N LEU A 109 15.55 18.49 -11.48
CA LEU A 109 17.01 18.35 -11.37
C LEU A 109 17.51 16.94 -11.70
N GLY A 110 16.64 15.98 -12.05
CA GLY A 110 17.02 14.59 -12.33
C GLY A 110 17.65 13.89 -11.14
N LEU A 111 17.33 14.31 -9.92
CA LEU A 111 17.84 13.68 -8.71
C LEU A 111 17.19 12.32 -8.48
N PRO A 112 17.87 11.41 -7.76
CA PRO A 112 17.28 10.13 -7.39
C PRO A 112 15.91 10.29 -6.70
N PRO A 113 14.88 9.50 -7.07
CA PRO A 113 13.51 9.69 -6.61
C PRO A 113 13.33 9.65 -5.08
N TYR A 114 14.18 8.91 -4.38
CA TYR A 114 14.14 8.81 -2.91
C TYR A 114 14.46 10.14 -2.19
N PHE A 115 15.00 11.14 -2.87
CA PHE A 115 15.16 12.48 -2.30
C PHE A 115 13.85 13.24 -2.13
N SER A 116 12.73 12.78 -2.69
CA SER A 116 11.41 13.33 -2.40
C SER A 116 11.01 13.18 -0.92
N GLY A 117 11.59 12.18 -0.22
CA GLY A 117 11.30 11.91 1.19
C GLY A 117 9.92 11.28 1.46
N ASP A 118 9.15 11.01 0.40
CA ASP A 118 7.81 10.41 0.43
C ASP A 118 7.61 9.45 -0.76
N THR A 119 6.41 8.91 -0.93
CA THR A 119 6.09 7.97 -2.01
C THR A 119 5.59 8.65 -3.29
N SER A 120 5.60 9.96 -3.39
CA SER A 120 4.98 10.73 -4.48
C SER A 120 5.58 10.49 -5.86
N LEU A 121 6.82 9.99 -5.92
CA LEU A 121 7.48 9.59 -7.17
C LEU A 121 7.41 8.07 -7.43
N ASN A 122 6.92 7.28 -6.47
CA ASN A 122 6.78 5.84 -6.67
C ASN A 122 5.76 5.54 -7.79
N GLY A 123 6.12 4.66 -8.69
CA GLY A 123 5.32 4.32 -9.87
C GLY A 123 5.43 5.32 -11.03
N SER A 124 6.33 6.33 -10.94
CA SER A 124 6.45 7.36 -11.99
C SER A 124 7.89 7.61 -12.47
N THR A 125 8.80 6.67 -12.24
CA THR A 125 10.21 6.77 -12.69
C THR A 125 10.44 6.23 -14.09
N ASN A 126 9.52 5.45 -14.66
CA ASN A 126 9.66 4.74 -15.94
C ASN A 126 10.80 3.69 -15.97
N ILE A 127 11.43 3.36 -14.85
CA ILE A 127 12.53 2.39 -14.79
C ILE A 127 12.03 0.97 -15.10
N CYS A 128 10.85 0.60 -14.58
CA CYS A 128 10.28 -0.72 -14.84
C CYS A 128 9.64 -0.81 -16.23
N ASP A 129 9.57 -2.04 -16.74
CA ASP A 129 9.01 -2.30 -18.07
C ASP A 129 7.48 -2.27 -18.06
N ILE A 130 6.86 -2.78 -16.98
CA ILE A 130 5.42 -2.85 -16.79
C ILE A 130 5.06 -2.32 -15.41
N TYR A 131 3.94 -1.61 -15.32
CA TYR A 131 3.40 -1.04 -14.08
C TYR A 131 1.98 -1.56 -13.84
N CYS A 132 1.81 -2.43 -12.85
CA CYS A 132 0.52 -2.97 -12.42
C CYS A 132 -0.14 -2.00 -11.44
N THR A 133 -1.26 -1.40 -11.85
CA THR A 133 -1.94 -0.34 -11.09
C THR A 133 -3.21 -0.84 -10.41
N ALA A 134 -3.59 -0.19 -9.31
CA ALA A 134 -4.72 -0.55 -8.48
C ALA A 134 -6.09 -0.30 -9.17
N SER A 135 -6.16 0.68 -10.08
CA SER A 135 -7.41 1.12 -10.73
C SER A 135 -7.12 1.95 -11.97
N GLU A 136 -8.14 2.21 -12.78
CA GLU A 136 -8.06 3.18 -13.88
C GLU A 136 -7.74 4.59 -13.38
N GLY A 137 -8.26 4.98 -12.20
CA GLY A 137 -7.90 6.26 -11.59
C GLY A 137 -6.41 6.38 -11.31
N TYR A 138 -5.79 5.34 -10.77
CA TYR A 138 -4.34 5.31 -10.57
C TYR A 138 -3.56 5.24 -11.88
N LYS A 139 -4.02 4.47 -12.87
CA LYS A 139 -3.42 4.47 -14.21
C LYS A 139 -3.35 5.88 -14.79
N ASN A 140 -4.48 6.61 -14.75
CA ASN A 140 -4.54 8.00 -15.22
C ASN A 140 -3.66 8.92 -14.38
N HIS A 141 -3.62 8.72 -13.06
CA HIS A 141 -2.74 9.47 -12.15
C HIS A 141 -1.26 9.30 -12.52
N PHE A 142 -0.79 8.07 -12.74
CA PHE A 142 0.59 7.81 -13.12
C PHE A 142 0.93 8.34 -14.50
N ALA A 143 0.02 8.18 -15.49
CA ALA A 143 0.19 8.75 -16.83
C ALA A 143 0.32 10.29 -16.78
N ALA A 144 -0.56 10.97 -16.05
CA ALA A 144 -0.49 12.42 -15.85
C ALA A 144 0.80 12.85 -15.13
N ASN A 145 1.41 11.95 -14.37
CA ASN A 145 2.64 12.18 -13.65
C ASN A 145 3.92 11.78 -14.42
N GLY A 146 3.77 11.34 -15.68
CA GLY A 146 4.87 11.13 -16.61
C GLY A 146 5.30 9.67 -16.76
N THR A 147 4.52 8.70 -16.25
CA THR A 147 4.71 7.29 -16.59
C THR A 147 4.19 7.06 -18.00
N ASP A 148 4.94 6.33 -18.81
CA ASP A 148 4.51 5.95 -20.15
C ASP A 148 3.19 5.17 -20.08
N PRO A 149 2.10 5.67 -20.68
CA PRO A 149 0.80 5.00 -20.65
C PRO A 149 0.82 3.57 -21.20
N ALA A 150 1.72 3.28 -22.14
CA ALA A 150 1.86 1.94 -22.73
C ALA A 150 2.35 0.90 -21.72
N LYS A 151 3.02 1.33 -20.65
CA LYS A 151 3.50 0.44 -19.57
C LYS A 151 2.46 0.17 -18.49
N LEU A 152 1.37 0.95 -18.43
CA LEU A 152 0.39 0.93 -17.34
C LEU A 152 -0.72 -0.08 -17.59
N ILE A 153 -0.84 -1.08 -16.73
CA ILE A 153 -1.86 -2.13 -16.80
C ILE A 153 -2.67 -2.14 -15.50
N VAL A 154 -3.98 -2.04 -15.60
CA VAL A 154 -4.87 -2.16 -14.44
C VAL A 154 -5.06 -3.61 -14.08
N THR A 155 -4.57 -4.01 -12.91
CA THR A 155 -4.66 -5.38 -12.39
C THR A 155 -5.48 -5.49 -11.11
N GLY A 156 -5.69 -4.36 -10.43
CA GLY A 156 -5.98 -4.34 -9.01
C GLY A 156 -4.70 -4.62 -8.19
N ILE A 157 -4.85 -4.58 -6.86
CA ILE A 157 -3.76 -4.89 -5.93
C ILE A 157 -4.25 -5.82 -4.82
N PRO A 158 -3.52 -6.89 -4.50
CA PRO A 158 -4.01 -7.95 -3.61
C PRO A 158 -4.46 -7.49 -2.23
N ASN A 159 -3.89 -6.39 -1.71
CA ASN A 159 -4.22 -5.88 -0.38
C ASN A 159 -5.61 -5.26 -0.28
N TYR A 160 -6.22 -4.88 -1.42
CA TYR A 160 -7.46 -4.08 -1.44
C TYR A 160 -8.52 -4.58 -2.42
N ASP A 161 -8.35 -5.72 -3.05
CA ASP A 161 -9.20 -6.21 -4.15
C ASP A 161 -10.39 -7.09 -3.72
N ASN A 162 -10.49 -7.40 -2.42
CA ASN A 162 -11.56 -8.24 -1.85
C ASN A 162 -11.98 -7.76 -0.47
N GLN A 163 -12.42 -6.50 -0.36
CA GLN A 163 -12.79 -5.94 0.94
C GLN A 163 -14.07 -6.55 1.52
N ARG A 164 -14.97 -7.08 0.67
CA ARG A 164 -16.21 -7.74 1.12
C ARG A 164 -15.97 -8.97 2.01
N GLN A 165 -14.83 -9.65 1.88
CA GLN A 165 -14.47 -10.76 2.77
C GLN A 165 -14.51 -10.40 4.26
N TYR A 166 -14.34 -9.12 4.58
CA TYR A 166 -14.35 -8.65 5.97
C TYR A 166 -15.74 -8.41 6.55
N LEU A 167 -16.81 -8.58 5.77
CA LEU A 167 -18.19 -8.49 6.27
C LEU A 167 -18.58 -9.71 7.11
N ASP A 168 -18.03 -10.86 6.78
CA ASP A 168 -18.17 -12.08 7.57
C ASP A 168 -17.10 -12.11 8.68
N ASN A 169 -17.51 -11.74 9.89
CA ASN A 169 -16.60 -11.66 11.04
C ASN A 169 -17.38 -11.69 12.38
N ASP A 170 -16.67 -12.02 13.44
CA ASP A 170 -17.17 -12.16 14.81
C ASP A 170 -16.91 -10.94 15.70
N PHE A 171 -16.56 -9.79 15.15
CA PHE A 171 -16.30 -8.59 15.94
C PHE A 171 -17.55 -8.16 16.72
N PRO A 172 -17.47 -7.99 18.06
CA PRO A 172 -18.66 -7.95 18.92
C PRO A 172 -19.47 -6.65 18.86
N PHE A 173 -18.92 -5.60 18.28
CA PHE A 173 -19.58 -4.29 18.22
C PHE A 173 -20.03 -3.96 16.79
N ARG A 174 -21.18 -3.26 16.68
CA ARG A 174 -21.79 -2.86 15.41
C ARG A 174 -22.24 -1.40 15.47
N ASN A 175 -22.38 -0.75 14.32
CA ASN A 175 -23.00 0.58 14.17
C ASN A 175 -22.36 1.72 14.97
N TYR A 176 -21.08 1.68 15.24
CA TYR A 176 -20.32 2.73 15.89
C TYR A 176 -19.61 3.64 14.88
N VAL A 177 -19.18 4.81 15.33
CA VAL A 177 -18.27 5.68 14.59
C VAL A 177 -16.85 5.27 14.91
N MET A 178 -16.13 4.77 13.88
CA MET A 178 -14.74 4.36 14.03
C MET A 178 -13.78 5.51 13.76
N VAL A 179 -12.79 5.69 14.62
CA VAL A 179 -11.68 6.62 14.44
C VAL A 179 -10.39 5.81 14.30
N ALA A 180 -9.87 5.71 13.09
CA ALA A 180 -8.57 5.09 12.84
C ALA A 180 -7.48 6.16 12.92
N THR A 181 -6.62 6.05 13.92
CA THR A 181 -5.53 7.00 14.14
C THR A 181 -4.32 6.69 13.25
N THR A 182 -3.38 7.62 13.18
CA THR A 182 -2.15 7.50 12.39
C THR A 182 -0.92 7.74 13.27
N ASP A 183 0.23 7.28 12.84
CA ASP A 183 1.52 7.43 13.52
C ASP A 183 2.28 8.71 13.12
N MET A 184 1.56 9.76 12.76
CA MET A 184 2.17 11.00 12.28
C MET A 184 3.24 11.55 13.25
N ARG A 185 2.98 11.49 14.56
CA ARG A 185 3.93 11.98 15.56
C ARG A 185 5.15 11.08 15.72
N GLU A 186 4.98 9.79 15.53
CA GLU A 186 6.06 8.80 15.55
C GLU A 186 6.95 8.90 14.31
N THR A 187 6.41 9.47 13.23
CA THR A 187 7.13 9.73 11.97
C THR A 187 7.51 11.21 11.81
N TYR A 188 7.59 11.95 12.91
CA TYR A 188 8.00 13.36 12.97
C TYR A 188 7.13 14.33 12.15
N ARG A 189 5.90 13.95 11.85
CA ARG A 189 4.92 14.83 11.21
C ARG A 189 4.10 15.56 12.26
N PHE A 190 3.77 16.81 11.99
CA PHE A 190 2.93 17.60 12.89
C PHE A 190 1.50 17.04 12.94
N GLU A 191 0.99 16.85 14.15
CA GLU A 191 -0.39 16.46 14.41
C GLU A 191 -0.95 17.19 15.63
N ASN A 192 -2.13 17.81 15.47
CA ASN A 192 -2.92 18.30 16.57
C ASN A 192 -3.97 17.24 16.99
N ARG A 193 -3.53 16.25 17.76
CA ARG A 193 -4.38 15.14 18.22
C ARG A 193 -5.61 15.60 19.00
N PRO A 194 -5.52 16.56 19.94
CA PRO A 194 -6.71 17.08 20.62
C PRO A 194 -7.76 17.66 19.68
N ALA A 195 -7.34 18.42 18.66
CA ALA A 195 -8.27 18.96 17.67
C ALA A 195 -8.89 17.86 16.81
N PHE A 196 -8.13 16.84 16.44
CA PHE A 196 -8.64 15.68 15.70
C PHE A 196 -9.67 14.91 16.50
N ILE A 197 -9.42 14.59 17.78
CA ILE A 197 -10.37 13.89 18.65
C ILE A 197 -11.65 14.72 18.80
N LYS A 198 -11.55 16.03 19.10
CA LYS A 198 -12.72 16.92 19.23
C LYS A 198 -13.56 16.97 17.94
N LYS A 199 -12.89 17.01 16.77
CA LYS A 199 -13.58 16.94 15.47
C LYS A 199 -14.31 15.60 15.30
N ALA A 200 -13.67 14.49 15.64
CA ALA A 200 -14.28 13.16 15.58
C ALA A 200 -15.50 13.05 16.53
N VAL A 201 -15.41 13.56 17.74
CA VAL A 201 -16.52 13.63 18.70
C VAL A 201 -17.70 14.43 18.13
N LYS A 202 -17.43 15.58 17.50
CA LYS A 202 -18.48 16.39 16.84
C LYS A 202 -19.16 15.61 15.69
N ILE A 203 -18.41 14.87 14.89
CA ILE A 203 -18.96 14.02 13.81
C ILE A 203 -19.78 12.89 14.40
N ALA A 204 -19.28 12.26 15.48
CA ALA A 204 -19.98 11.16 16.14
C ALA A 204 -21.34 11.58 16.71
N ASN A 205 -21.49 12.83 17.17
CA ASN A 205 -22.75 13.43 17.62
C ASN A 205 -23.52 12.50 18.60
N GLY A 206 -22.86 12.09 19.68
CA GLY A 206 -23.44 11.24 20.72
C GLY A 206 -23.49 9.73 20.41
N ARG A 207 -23.16 9.31 19.19
CA ARG A 207 -23.08 7.88 18.84
C ARG A 207 -21.89 7.22 19.51
N GLN A 208 -21.98 5.90 19.74
CA GLN A 208 -20.85 5.10 20.24
C GLN A 208 -19.62 5.32 19.37
N MET A 209 -18.48 5.52 20.01
CA MET A 209 -17.20 5.69 19.34
C MET A 209 -16.25 4.52 19.61
N LEU A 210 -15.45 4.18 18.60
CA LEU A 210 -14.35 3.23 18.72
C LEU A 210 -13.09 3.83 18.09
N PHE A 211 -12.04 3.95 18.88
CA PHE A 211 -10.70 4.31 18.39
C PHE A 211 -9.89 3.06 18.13
N LYS A 212 -9.33 2.93 16.94
CA LYS A 212 -8.32 1.94 16.59
C LYS A 212 -7.00 2.65 16.41
N LEU A 213 -6.07 2.37 17.33
CA LEU A 213 -4.74 2.97 17.32
C LEU A 213 -3.88 2.36 16.23
N HIS A 214 -3.03 3.19 15.62
CA HIS A 214 -2.00 2.71 14.69
C HIS A 214 -0.98 1.83 15.43
N PRO A 215 -0.46 0.75 14.84
CA PRO A 215 0.48 -0.17 15.51
C PRO A 215 1.77 0.50 16.02
N ASN A 216 2.19 1.61 15.43
CA ASN A 216 3.41 2.32 15.81
C ASN A 216 3.17 3.39 16.89
N GLU A 217 1.92 3.68 17.26
CA GLU A 217 1.63 4.71 18.24
C GLU A 217 1.99 4.30 19.68
N ARG A 218 2.37 5.29 20.45
CA ARG A 218 2.55 5.12 21.91
C ARG A 218 1.19 4.99 22.58
N VAL A 219 0.83 3.76 22.94
CA VAL A 219 -0.50 3.37 23.43
C VAL A 219 -0.93 4.20 24.64
N ASP A 220 -0.05 4.33 25.65
CA ASP A 220 -0.38 5.04 26.90
C ASP A 220 -0.74 6.51 26.64
N ARG A 221 0.05 7.18 25.80
CA ARG A 221 -0.20 8.58 25.40
C ARG A 221 -1.53 8.70 24.65
N ALA A 222 -1.75 7.85 23.66
CA ALA A 222 -2.97 7.89 22.85
C ALA A 222 -4.22 7.63 23.70
N GLN A 223 -4.18 6.66 24.60
CA GLN A 223 -5.29 6.37 25.53
C GLN A 223 -5.56 7.51 26.49
N ALA A 224 -4.51 8.17 27.03
CA ALA A 224 -4.68 9.31 27.92
C ALA A 224 -5.35 10.49 27.20
N GLU A 225 -4.96 10.77 25.96
CA GLU A 225 -5.58 11.83 25.15
C GLU A 225 -7.04 11.52 24.80
N ILE A 226 -7.34 10.26 24.42
CA ILE A 226 -8.71 9.83 24.12
C ILE A 226 -9.57 9.95 25.38
N ARG A 227 -9.12 9.47 26.54
CA ARG A 227 -9.85 9.60 27.81
C ARG A 227 -10.13 11.07 28.19
N LYS A 228 -9.22 11.97 27.83
CA LYS A 228 -9.35 13.41 28.13
C LYS A 228 -10.37 14.13 27.22
N TYR A 229 -10.49 13.73 25.94
CA TYR A 229 -11.20 14.52 24.95
C TYR A 229 -12.39 13.80 24.31
N ALA A 230 -12.53 12.49 24.45
CA ALA A 230 -13.67 11.71 23.96
C ALA A 230 -14.68 11.42 25.11
N PRO A 231 -15.94 11.12 24.77
CA PRO A 231 -16.95 10.77 25.77
C PRO A 231 -16.58 9.52 26.58
N ALA A 232 -17.06 9.45 27.82
CA ALA A 232 -17.00 8.23 28.62
C ALA A 232 -17.64 7.04 27.86
N GLY A 233 -17.09 5.84 28.02
CA GLY A 233 -17.54 4.65 27.30
C GLY A 233 -17.00 4.51 25.87
N THR A 234 -16.16 5.43 25.40
CA THR A 234 -15.46 5.27 24.13
C THR A 234 -14.54 4.04 24.15
N LEU A 235 -14.69 3.16 23.16
CA LEU A 235 -13.86 1.96 23.02
C LEU A 235 -12.50 2.31 22.42
N VAL A 236 -11.42 1.68 22.91
CA VAL A 236 -10.06 1.90 22.41
C VAL A 236 -9.36 0.58 22.18
N TYR A 237 -8.97 0.32 20.93
CA TYR A 237 -8.28 -0.88 20.50
C TYR A 237 -6.88 -0.52 19.96
N HIS A 238 -5.85 -1.21 20.43
CA HIS A 238 -4.49 -1.13 19.88
C HIS A 238 -4.13 -2.39 19.09
N THR A 239 -4.83 -3.50 19.32
CA THR A 239 -4.71 -4.78 18.62
C THR A 239 -5.99 -5.13 17.86
N GLY A 240 -6.04 -6.30 17.24
CA GLY A 240 -7.20 -6.81 16.51
C GLY A 240 -7.24 -6.39 15.03
N ASN A 241 -8.14 -7.04 14.29
CA ASN A 241 -8.28 -6.85 12.85
C ASN A 241 -8.99 -5.52 12.55
N THR A 242 -8.27 -4.55 12.01
CA THR A 242 -8.77 -3.23 11.65
C THR A 242 -9.88 -3.31 10.59
N ASN A 243 -9.78 -4.23 9.63
CA ASN A 243 -10.76 -4.37 8.56
C ASN A 243 -12.11 -4.90 9.09
N HIS A 244 -12.09 -5.83 10.06
CA HIS A 244 -13.31 -6.26 10.75
C HIS A 244 -13.97 -5.10 11.50
N MET A 245 -13.18 -4.25 12.16
CA MET A 245 -13.72 -3.06 12.81
C MET A 245 -14.34 -2.09 11.81
N ILE A 246 -13.68 -1.85 10.64
CA ILE A 246 -14.23 -1.00 9.58
C ILE A 246 -15.52 -1.61 9.00
N ALA A 247 -15.55 -2.93 8.79
CA ALA A 247 -16.73 -3.61 8.26
C ALA A 247 -17.97 -3.41 9.14
N ASN A 248 -17.77 -3.28 10.46
CA ASN A 248 -18.85 -3.13 11.45
C ASN A 248 -19.18 -1.69 11.84
N CYS A 249 -18.39 -0.70 11.42
CA CYS A 249 -18.69 0.69 11.71
C CYS A 249 -19.79 1.25 10.79
N SER A 250 -20.45 2.31 11.23
CA SER A 250 -21.37 3.11 10.41
C SER A 250 -20.62 4.22 9.65
N GLU A 251 -19.65 4.83 10.29
CA GLU A 251 -18.79 5.86 9.71
C GLU A 251 -17.32 5.62 10.09
N LEU A 252 -16.42 5.91 9.17
CA LEU A 252 -14.97 5.84 9.38
C LEU A 252 -14.38 7.24 9.35
N ILE A 253 -13.65 7.60 10.39
CA ILE A 253 -12.89 8.85 10.48
C ILE A 253 -11.40 8.51 10.54
N THR A 254 -10.62 9.09 9.65
CA THR A 254 -9.16 8.94 9.66
C THR A 254 -8.50 10.24 9.20
N GLN A 255 -7.18 10.30 9.30
CA GLN A 255 -6.37 11.41 8.79
C GLN A 255 -5.77 11.00 7.43
N TYR A 256 -4.49 10.71 7.39
CA TYR A 256 -3.77 10.25 6.20
C TYR A 256 -3.50 8.74 6.33
N SER A 257 -4.49 7.92 5.95
CA SER A 257 -4.36 6.46 6.08
C SER A 257 -5.04 5.73 4.93
N THR A 258 -4.37 4.68 4.47
CA THR A 258 -4.86 3.80 3.40
C THR A 258 -6.12 3.00 3.79
N VAL A 259 -6.43 2.88 5.07
CA VAL A 259 -7.66 2.22 5.55
C VAL A 259 -8.94 2.90 5.03
N VAL A 260 -8.83 4.14 4.55
CA VAL A 260 -9.94 4.84 3.89
C VAL A 260 -10.46 4.06 2.68
N TYR A 261 -9.61 3.35 1.94
CA TYR A 261 -10.04 2.53 0.81
C TYR A 261 -10.89 1.33 1.22
N THR A 262 -10.57 0.70 2.36
CA THR A 262 -11.46 -0.32 2.95
C THR A 262 -12.83 0.25 3.27
N GLY A 263 -12.88 1.43 3.90
CA GLY A 263 -14.14 2.12 4.19
C GLY A 263 -14.95 2.44 2.93
N ILE A 264 -14.30 2.99 1.90
CA ILE A 264 -14.95 3.31 0.61
C ILE A 264 -15.48 2.03 -0.07
N ALA A 265 -14.65 0.98 -0.15
CA ALA A 265 -15.02 -0.28 -0.81
C ALA A 265 -16.19 -1.00 -0.09
N LEU A 266 -16.30 -0.83 1.23
CA LEU A 266 -17.42 -1.36 2.04
C LEU A 266 -18.63 -0.41 2.12
N GLY A 267 -18.65 0.67 1.32
CA GLY A 267 -19.76 1.61 1.27
C GLY A 267 -19.96 2.43 2.56
N LYS A 268 -18.93 2.56 3.38
CA LYS A 268 -19.00 3.35 4.62
C LYS A 268 -18.93 4.84 4.30
N LYS A 269 -19.59 5.66 5.10
CA LYS A 269 -19.36 7.09 5.10
C LYS A 269 -17.98 7.36 5.69
N VAL A 270 -17.08 7.97 4.90
CA VAL A 270 -15.70 8.18 5.31
C VAL A 270 -15.37 9.67 5.45
N HIS A 271 -14.54 9.98 6.44
CA HIS A 271 -13.96 11.30 6.67
C HIS A 271 -12.45 11.17 6.69
N SER A 272 -11.78 11.93 5.86
CA SER A 272 -10.32 11.92 5.73
C SER A 272 -9.78 13.34 5.64
N TYR A 273 -8.48 13.51 5.81
CA TYR A 273 -7.78 14.74 5.47
C TYR A 273 -7.45 14.82 3.98
N PHE A 274 -7.51 13.69 3.29
CA PHE A 274 -7.55 13.68 1.82
C PHE A 274 -8.93 14.05 1.31
N ASP A 275 -9.00 14.52 0.08
CA ASP A 275 -10.26 14.68 -0.64
C ASP A 275 -10.88 13.31 -0.91
N VAL A 276 -12.04 13.05 -0.32
CA VAL A 276 -12.73 11.76 -0.40
C VAL A 276 -13.21 11.46 -1.82
N GLU A 277 -13.62 12.47 -2.59
CA GLU A 277 -14.06 12.26 -3.97
C GLU A 277 -12.88 11.89 -4.89
N GLU A 278 -11.72 12.50 -4.67
CA GLU A 278 -10.48 12.05 -5.35
C GLU A 278 -10.09 10.63 -4.94
N LEU A 279 -10.20 10.29 -3.66
CA LEU A 279 -9.92 8.92 -3.19
C LEU A 279 -10.87 7.89 -3.81
N LYS A 280 -12.15 8.22 -4.01
CA LYS A 280 -13.10 7.32 -4.70
C LYS A 280 -12.67 7.06 -6.14
N LYS A 281 -12.20 8.08 -6.87
CA LYS A 281 -11.67 7.90 -8.24
C LYS A 281 -10.43 7.01 -8.27
N LEU A 282 -9.58 7.10 -7.26
CA LEU A 282 -8.35 6.32 -7.12
C LEU A 282 -8.57 4.93 -6.51
N SER A 283 -9.76 4.64 -5.97
CA SER A 283 -10.03 3.41 -5.23
C SER A 283 -9.61 2.16 -6.00
N PRO A 284 -8.91 1.22 -5.34
CA PRO A 284 -8.55 -0.06 -5.94
C PRO A 284 -9.79 -0.82 -6.41
N ILE A 285 -9.69 -1.46 -7.59
CA ILE A 285 -10.78 -2.28 -8.10
C ILE A 285 -11.05 -3.47 -7.16
N GLN A 286 -12.34 -3.80 -7.02
CA GLN A 286 -12.79 -4.93 -6.23
C GLN A 286 -13.06 -6.11 -7.17
N ASN A 287 -12.05 -6.96 -7.38
CA ASN A 287 -12.13 -8.10 -8.31
C ASN A 287 -12.20 -9.47 -7.60
N GLY A 288 -12.63 -9.46 -6.33
CA GLY A 288 -12.90 -10.68 -5.57
C GLY A 288 -11.64 -11.48 -5.19
N GLY A 289 -10.47 -10.82 -5.08
CA GLY A 289 -9.20 -11.49 -4.75
C GLY A 289 -8.40 -11.95 -5.97
N ALA A 290 -8.81 -11.60 -7.18
CA ALA A 290 -8.14 -12.06 -8.40
C ALA A 290 -6.86 -11.28 -8.76
N SER A 291 -6.54 -10.17 -8.06
CA SER A 291 -5.39 -9.31 -8.45
C SER A 291 -4.05 -10.05 -8.44
N ALA A 292 -3.81 -10.90 -7.44
CA ALA A 292 -2.57 -11.68 -7.38
C ALA A 292 -2.42 -12.60 -8.59
N LYS A 293 -3.48 -13.31 -8.97
CA LYS A 293 -3.54 -14.17 -10.16
C LYS A 293 -3.38 -13.35 -11.44
N ASN A 294 -4.01 -12.18 -11.53
CA ASN A 294 -3.91 -11.27 -12.66
C ASN A 294 -2.47 -10.81 -12.88
N ILE A 295 -1.79 -10.39 -11.82
CA ILE A 295 -0.38 -9.98 -11.88
C ILE A 295 0.51 -11.17 -12.27
N ALA A 296 0.28 -12.35 -11.69
CA ALA A 296 1.04 -13.57 -12.03
C ALA A 296 0.89 -13.95 -13.52
N ARG A 297 -0.29 -13.77 -14.11
CA ARG A 297 -0.50 -13.97 -15.57
C ARG A 297 0.36 -13.03 -16.40
N ILE A 298 0.49 -11.78 -16.00
CA ILE A 298 1.38 -10.82 -16.67
C ILE A 298 2.83 -11.26 -16.53
N CYS A 299 3.25 -11.67 -15.33
CA CYS A 299 4.60 -12.21 -15.10
C CYS A 299 4.90 -13.40 -16.02
N LYS A 300 4.02 -14.40 -16.05
CA LYS A 300 4.17 -15.59 -16.93
C LYS A 300 4.26 -15.22 -18.41
N SER A 301 3.35 -14.36 -18.86
CA SER A 301 3.34 -13.92 -20.26
C SER A 301 4.61 -13.15 -20.63
N TYR A 302 5.10 -12.30 -19.73
CA TYR A 302 6.28 -11.49 -20.00
C TYR A 302 7.57 -12.30 -19.90
N ILE A 303 7.71 -13.23 -18.96
CA ILE A 303 8.87 -14.15 -18.89
C ILE A 303 9.00 -14.94 -20.19
N ASN A 304 7.91 -15.53 -20.67
CA ASN A 304 7.90 -16.40 -21.84
C ASN A 304 8.01 -15.64 -23.18
N PHE A 305 7.93 -14.32 -23.17
CA PHE A 305 8.06 -13.53 -24.39
C PHE A 305 9.51 -13.33 -24.78
N GLY A 306 9.93 -13.92 -25.90
CA GLY A 306 11.33 -13.86 -26.39
C GLY A 306 11.73 -12.57 -27.13
N GLY A 307 10.78 -11.63 -27.33
CA GLY A 307 11.02 -10.40 -28.08
C GLY A 307 11.42 -9.19 -27.21
N LYS A 308 11.59 -8.05 -27.88
CA LYS A 308 11.82 -6.76 -27.19
C LYS A 308 10.57 -6.32 -26.43
N LYS A 309 10.75 -5.61 -25.32
CA LYS A 309 9.67 -5.14 -24.43
C LYS A 309 8.61 -4.29 -25.15
N GLU A 310 9.04 -3.42 -26.06
CA GLU A 310 8.13 -2.55 -26.81
C GLU A 310 7.16 -3.37 -27.66
N LYS A 311 7.64 -4.49 -28.23
CA LYS A 311 6.81 -5.42 -28.98
C LYS A 311 5.83 -6.17 -28.07
N PHE A 312 6.25 -6.55 -26.86
CA PHE A 312 5.34 -7.14 -25.87
C PHE A 312 4.20 -6.17 -25.54
N LEU A 313 4.53 -4.95 -25.13
CA LEU A 313 3.54 -3.94 -24.72
C LEU A 313 2.55 -3.60 -25.85
N SER A 314 3.01 -3.53 -27.09
CA SER A 314 2.14 -3.22 -28.25
C SER A 314 1.19 -4.36 -28.65
N GLN A 315 1.50 -5.60 -28.29
CA GLN A 315 0.72 -6.79 -28.65
C GLN A 315 -0.07 -7.38 -27.48
N PHE A 316 0.29 -7.00 -26.24
CA PHE A 316 -0.28 -7.57 -25.03
C PHE A 316 -1.60 -6.88 -24.69
N THR A 317 -2.69 -7.60 -24.95
CA THR A 317 -4.02 -7.18 -24.49
C THR A 317 -4.33 -7.90 -23.19
N PHE A 318 -4.61 -7.14 -22.15
CA PHE A 318 -4.91 -7.66 -20.82
C PHE A 318 -6.31 -7.27 -20.39
N GLN A 319 -7.08 -8.28 -19.98
CA GLN A 319 -8.33 -8.09 -19.27
C GLN A 319 -8.20 -8.76 -17.90
N PRO A 320 -8.43 -8.01 -16.81
CA PRO A 320 -8.36 -8.58 -15.47
C PRO A 320 -9.50 -9.58 -15.27
N GLU A 321 -9.18 -10.72 -14.70
CA GLU A 321 -10.20 -11.62 -14.18
C GLU A 321 -10.86 -10.98 -12.96
N VAL A 322 -12.14 -11.25 -12.78
CA VAL A 322 -12.93 -10.88 -11.62
C VAL A 322 -13.52 -12.15 -11.05
N THR A 323 -13.23 -12.44 -9.80
CA THR A 323 -13.91 -13.52 -9.07
C THR A 323 -15.27 -12.99 -8.63
N PRO A 324 -16.38 -13.57 -9.09
CA PRO A 324 -17.71 -13.15 -8.64
C PRO A 324 -17.82 -13.32 -7.11
N TYR A 325 -18.42 -12.35 -6.43
CA TYR A 325 -18.81 -12.55 -5.07
C TYR A 325 -19.95 -13.58 -5.02
N PRO A 326 -19.93 -14.53 -4.07
CA PRO A 326 -21.12 -15.34 -3.83
C PRO A 326 -22.29 -14.39 -3.52
N GLU A 327 -23.44 -14.62 -4.16
CA GLU A 327 -24.65 -13.89 -3.86
C GLU A 327 -25.00 -14.12 -2.38
N VAL A 328 -24.93 -13.05 -1.60
CA VAL A 328 -25.42 -13.11 -0.22
C VAL A 328 -26.93 -13.16 -0.30
N GLN A 329 -27.51 -14.35 -0.16
CA GLN A 329 -28.93 -14.48 0.09
C GLN A 329 -29.20 -13.85 1.46
N TYR A 330 -29.75 -12.65 1.45
CA TYR A 330 -30.32 -12.03 2.66
C TYR A 330 -31.58 -12.83 2.99
N ALA A 331 -31.49 -13.68 4.05
CA ALA A 331 -32.63 -14.35 4.66
C ALA A 331 -33.37 -13.37 5.60
#